data_0ffd928d025bf5137cc283e26d2e14f2
#
_entry.id   0ffd928d025bf5137cc283e26d2e14f2
#
_cell.length_a   1.000
_cell.length_b   1.000
_cell.length_c   1.000
_cell.angle_alpha   90.00
_cell.angle_beta   90.00
_cell.angle_gamma   90.00
#
_symmetry.space_group_name_H-M   'P 1'
#
loop_
_entity.id
_entity.type
_entity.pdbx_description
1 polymer ?
#
loop_
_entity_poly.entity_id
_entity_poly.type
_entity_poly.pdbx_seq_one_letter_code
_entity_poly.pdbx_strand_id
1 'polypeptide(L)'
;MQRASALFRLLSDSTRLRLLRVLAQDRFNVTELTGILGVAQSGVSRHLGLLKDAGLVTEEREAGFVYYRIAEDARGNGNGSLWTLLETHFESGASDRAVQADDARMQEVLRLRKENFDTHGDPRQLVPGRSWAAWARALGHLLPPLDVADIGCGEGYLTLEAARWARSVVGIDRSDDVLARAKALASRRHVKNVVWKKGDLSRLPLRDDSMDVALLSQSLHHAGDPKRAIAETVRILRPGGRMLVLDLREHDQSWVRHRFGDRHLGFSSAELETMLRGAGLSDVRVHVGASKAGDPFAVLIASGLKANPKAQIPKPKSQRHA
;
A
#
# COMPACT_ATOMS: atom_id res chain seq x y z
N MET A 1 -17.79 -28.66 34.37
CA MET A 1 -16.36 -28.93 34.53
C MET A 1 -15.62 -29.03 33.18
N GLN A 2 -16.02 -29.88 32.23
CA GLN A 2 -15.33 -30.03 30.92
C GLN A 2 -15.26 -28.74 30.10
N ARG A 3 -16.34 -27.96 30.02
CA ARG A 3 -16.40 -26.67 29.30
C ARG A 3 -15.44 -25.63 29.89
N ALA A 4 -15.37 -25.54 31.23
CA ALA A 4 -14.45 -24.63 31.90
C ALA A 4 -12.97 -25.06 31.68
N SER A 5 -12.68 -26.36 31.77
CA SER A 5 -11.34 -26.87 31.50
C SER A 5 -10.88 -26.61 30.05
N ALA A 6 -11.76 -26.75 29.07
CA ALA A 6 -11.49 -26.42 27.67
C ALA A 6 -11.18 -24.94 27.49
N LEU A 7 -11.94 -24.06 28.15
CA LEU A 7 -11.76 -22.62 28.07
C LEU A 7 -10.42 -22.17 28.70
N PHE A 8 -10.08 -22.70 29.89
CA PHE A 8 -8.77 -22.41 30.50
C PHE A 8 -7.60 -22.90 29.64
N ARG A 9 -7.74 -24.08 29.03
CA ARG A 9 -6.74 -24.60 28.07
C ARG A 9 -6.63 -23.71 26.83
N LEU A 10 -7.75 -23.20 26.32
CA LEU A 10 -7.76 -22.23 25.23
C LEU A 10 -6.99 -20.96 25.62
N LEU A 11 -7.21 -20.43 26.82
CA LEU A 11 -6.59 -19.19 27.29
C LEU A 11 -5.16 -19.34 27.82
N SER A 12 -4.62 -20.55 27.91
CA SER A 12 -3.22 -20.78 28.36
C SER A 12 -2.15 -20.36 27.35
N ASP A 13 -2.53 -19.98 26.13
CA ASP A 13 -1.61 -19.53 25.08
C ASP A 13 -1.47 -18.01 25.09
N SER A 14 -0.24 -17.53 25.19
CA SER A 14 0.06 -16.09 25.30
C SER A 14 -0.37 -15.30 24.05
N THR A 15 -0.29 -15.89 22.86
CA THR A 15 -0.72 -15.22 21.62
C THR A 15 -2.22 -14.99 21.62
N ARG A 16 -3.01 -15.94 22.11
CA ARG A 16 -4.46 -15.78 22.22
C ARG A 16 -4.85 -14.73 23.25
N LEU A 17 -4.15 -14.64 24.38
CA LEU A 17 -4.36 -13.58 25.37
C LEU A 17 -4.03 -12.20 24.78
N ARG A 18 -2.92 -12.08 24.06
CA ARG A 18 -2.53 -10.85 23.36
C ARG A 18 -3.55 -10.46 22.29
N LEU A 19 -4.06 -11.43 21.51
CA LEU A 19 -5.15 -11.19 20.54
C LEU A 19 -6.41 -10.63 21.21
N LEU A 20 -6.88 -11.26 22.30
CA LEU A 20 -8.04 -10.80 23.04
C LEU A 20 -7.84 -9.39 23.61
N ARG A 21 -6.64 -9.11 24.13
CA ARG A 21 -6.30 -7.78 24.65
C ARG A 21 -6.34 -6.70 23.59
N VAL A 22 -5.79 -6.96 22.41
CA VAL A 22 -5.82 -6.03 21.26
C VAL A 22 -7.26 -5.85 20.76
N LEU A 23 -8.02 -6.94 20.60
CA LEU A 23 -9.42 -6.90 20.15
C LEU A 23 -10.38 -6.31 21.19
N ALA A 24 -9.96 -6.19 22.46
CA ALA A 24 -10.72 -5.48 23.48
C ALA A 24 -10.76 -3.97 23.25
N GLN A 25 -9.74 -3.42 22.60
CA GLN A 25 -9.60 -1.99 22.31
C GLN A 25 -10.36 -1.55 21.05
N ASP A 26 -10.27 -2.36 19.99
CA ASP A 26 -10.96 -2.07 18.72
C ASP A 26 -11.05 -3.36 17.87
N ARG A 27 -11.76 -3.28 16.74
CA ARG A 27 -11.80 -4.35 15.73
C ARG A 27 -10.59 -4.25 14.80
N PHE A 28 -10.04 -5.39 14.41
CA PHE A 28 -8.89 -5.45 13.50
C PHE A 28 -9.05 -6.58 12.48
N ASN A 29 -8.48 -6.40 11.29
CA ASN A 29 -8.36 -7.47 10.31
C ASN A 29 -7.08 -8.30 10.55
N VAL A 30 -6.96 -9.45 9.86
CA VAL A 30 -5.84 -10.39 10.05
C VAL A 30 -4.48 -9.74 9.75
N THR A 31 -4.40 -8.90 8.72
CA THR A 31 -3.16 -8.22 8.34
C THR A 31 -2.71 -7.24 9.44
N GLU A 32 -3.63 -6.47 9.99
CA GLU A 32 -3.36 -5.55 11.10
C GLU A 32 -2.93 -6.31 12.35
N LEU A 33 -3.65 -7.38 12.72
CA LEU A 33 -3.29 -8.21 13.88
C LEU A 33 -1.92 -8.87 13.71
N THR A 34 -1.57 -9.29 12.51
CA THR A 34 -0.24 -9.81 12.16
C THR A 34 0.84 -8.74 12.41
N GLY A 35 0.60 -7.52 11.97
CA GLY A 35 1.51 -6.39 12.20
C GLY A 35 1.63 -6.01 13.67
N ILE A 36 0.49 -5.94 14.39
CA ILE A 36 0.45 -5.58 15.83
C ILE A 36 1.20 -6.62 16.68
N LEU A 37 0.91 -7.89 16.49
CA LEU A 37 1.47 -8.96 17.34
C LEU A 37 2.88 -9.40 16.92
N GLY A 38 3.29 -9.09 15.69
CA GLY A 38 4.57 -9.57 15.13
C GLY A 38 4.62 -11.08 14.92
N VAL A 39 3.47 -11.72 14.68
CA VAL A 39 3.31 -13.17 14.51
C VAL A 39 2.91 -13.47 13.06
N ALA A 40 3.32 -14.63 12.54
CA ALA A 40 2.96 -15.04 11.17
C ALA A 40 1.44 -15.10 10.96
N GLN A 41 0.97 -14.65 9.78
CA GLN A 41 -0.46 -14.57 9.44
C GLN A 41 -1.21 -15.89 9.62
N SER A 42 -0.58 -17.02 9.26
CA SER A 42 -1.16 -18.36 9.45
C SER A 42 -1.41 -18.69 10.94
N GLY A 43 -0.51 -18.23 11.82
CA GLY A 43 -0.65 -18.35 13.27
C GLY A 43 -1.83 -17.53 13.78
N VAL A 44 -1.88 -16.24 13.39
CA VAL A 44 -2.99 -15.34 13.76
C VAL A 44 -4.33 -15.92 13.31
N SER A 45 -4.46 -16.34 12.05
CA SER A 45 -5.71 -16.91 11.51
C SER A 45 -6.14 -18.17 12.27
N ARG A 46 -5.22 -19.06 12.63
CA ARG A 46 -5.52 -20.25 13.42
C ARG A 46 -6.01 -19.90 14.82
N HIS A 47 -5.35 -18.97 15.51
CA HIS A 47 -5.75 -18.53 16.84
C HIS A 47 -7.11 -17.83 16.82
N LEU A 48 -7.40 -16.99 15.82
CA LEU A 48 -8.72 -16.37 15.64
C LEU A 48 -9.82 -17.40 15.41
N GLY A 49 -9.55 -18.45 14.61
CA GLY A 49 -10.49 -19.55 14.42
C GLY A 49 -10.85 -20.22 15.75
N LEU A 50 -9.86 -20.58 16.56
CA LEU A 50 -10.10 -21.18 17.88
C LEU A 50 -10.87 -20.27 18.84
N LEU A 51 -10.57 -18.96 18.84
CA LEU A 51 -11.28 -17.98 19.67
C LEU A 51 -12.74 -17.78 19.18
N LYS A 52 -12.97 -17.81 17.87
CA LYS A 52 -14.30 -17.74 17.25
C LYS A 52 -15.14 -18.98 17.59
N ASP A 53 -14.55 -20.18 17.44
CA ASP A 53 -15.24 -21.45 17.79
C ASP A 53 -15.62 -21.51 19.27
N ALA A 54 -14.84 -20.83 20.13
CA ALA A 54 -15.16 -20.69 21.57
C ALA A 54 -16.15 -19.57 21.88
N GLY A 55 -16.60 -18.81 20.89
CA GLY A 55 -17.54 -17.69 21.05
C GLY A 55 -16.96 -16.45 21.74
N LEU A 56 -15.63 -16.31 21.80
CA LEU A 56 -14.96 -15.16 22.38
C LEU A 56 -14.78 -14.01 21.38
N VAL A 57 -14.68 -14.35 20.09
CA VAL A 57 -14.45 -13.41 18.99
C VAL A 57 -15.49 -13.64 17.92
N THR A 58 -15.96 -12.58 17.30
CA THR A 58 -16.83 -12.61 16.12
C THR A 58 -16.15 -11.94 14.93
N GLU A 59 -16.59 -12.32 13.72
CA GLU A 59 -16.13 -11.68 12.48
C GLU A 59 -17.22 -10.80 11.89
N GLU A 60 -16.80 -9.69 11.31
CA GLU A 60 -17.64 -8.74 10.58
C GLU A 60 -17.03 -8.46 9.22
N ARG A 61 -17.81 -8.52 8.16
CA ARG A 61 -17.34 -8.22 6.80
C ARG A 61 -17.69 -6.80 6.42
N GLU A 62 -16.69 -5.99 6.13
CA GLU A 62 -16.87 -4.61 5.73
C GLU A 62 -15.90 -4.24 4.60
N ALA A 63 -16.40 -3.63 3.55
CA ALA A 63 -15.60 -3.12 2.41
C ALA A 63 -14.61 -4.13 1.80
N GLY A 64 -14.95 -5.44 1.82
CA GLY A 64 -14.09 -6.50 1.28
C GLY A 64 -13.05 -7.05 2.26
N PHE A 65 -13.01 -6.55 3.48
CA PHE A 65 -12.17 -7.05 4.56
C PHE A 65 -13.01 -7.83 5.59
N VAL A 66 -12.36 -8.76 6.29
CA VAL A 66 -12.92 -9.44 7.46
C VAL A 66 -12.25 -8.84 8.69
N TYR A 67 -13.05 -8.17 9.51
CA TYR A 67 -12.63 -7.65 10.81
C TYR A 67 -13.04 -8.60 11.91
N TYR A 68 -12.23 -8.69 12.94
CA TYR A 68 -12.49 -9.46 14.15
C TYR A 68 -12.69 -8.50 15.32
N ARG A 69 -13.65 -8.82 16.18
CA ARG A 69 -13.91 -8.09 17.43
C ARG A 69 -14.30 -9.06 18.54
N ILE A 70 -14.24 -8.59 19.78
CA ILE A 70 -14.78 -9.36 20.89
C ILE A 70 -16.27 -9.56 20.68
N ALA A 71 -16.76 -10.79 20.87
CA ALA A 71 -18.18 -11.11 20.78
C ALA A 71 -18.94 -10.41 21.92
N GLU A 72 -20.12 -9.85 21.61
CA GLU A 72 -20.93 -9.13 22.62
C GLU A 72 -21.31 -10.04 23.80
N ASP A 73 -21.66 -11.29 23.51
CA ASP A 73 -22.00 -12.30 24.52
C ASP A 73 -20.80 -12.68 25.40
N ALA A 74 -19.56 -12.48 24.93
CA ALA A 74 -18.36 -12.75 25.71
C ALA A 74 -18.18 -11.74 26.86
N ARG A 75 -18.71 -10.51 26.71
CA ARG A 75 -18.73 -9.47 27.76
C ARG A 75 -20.00 -9.50 28.61
N GLY A 76 -21.03 -10.27 28.17
CA GLY A 76 -22.37 -10.30 28.77
C GLY A 76 -22.60 -11.43 29.77
N ASN A 77 -23.90 -11.70 30.03
CA ASN A 77 -24.43 -12.50 31.16
C ASN A 77 -23.92 -13.96 31.30
N GLY A 78 -23.22 -14.53 30.34
CA GLY A 78 -22.67 -15.90 30.44
C GLY A 78 -21.19 -16.00 30.82
N ASN A 79 -20.41 -15.00 30.45
CA ASN A 79 -18.94 -14.98 30.61
C ASN A 79 -18.40 -13.71 31.30
N GLY A 80 -19.26 -12.86 31.86
CA GLY A 80 -18.86 -11.58 32.45
C GLY A 80 -17.75 -11.70 33.51
N SER A 81 -17.84 -12.70 34.39
CA SER A 81 -16.79 -12.95 35.40
C SER A 81 -15.46 -13.34 34.79
N LEU A 82 -15.43 -14.11 33.68
CA LEU A 82 -14.22 -14.41 32.95
C LEU A 82 -13.64 -13.17 32.27
N TRP A 83 -14.49 -12.35 31.71
CA TRP A 83 -14.05 -11.13 31.03
C TRP A 83 -13.43 -10.13 32.02
N THR A 84 -14.05 -9.93 33.18
CA THR A 84 -13.50 -9.11 34.26
C THR A 84 -12.13 -9.63 34.74
N LEU A 85 -11.96 -10.96 34.84
CA LEU A 85 -10.67 -11.56 35.18
C LEU A 85 -9.61 -11.26 34.10
N LEU A 86 -9.97 -11.35 32.82
CA LEU A 86 -9.07 -11.04 31.71
C LEU A 86 -8.69 -9.55 31.69
N GLU A 87 -9.63 -8.64 31.90
CA GLU A 87 -9.37 -7.19 32.00
C GLU A 87 -8.39 -6.87 33.11
N THR A 88 -8.62 -7.40 34.31
CA THR A 88 -7.69 -7.25 35.45
C THR A 88 -6.29 -7.78 35.11
N HIS A 89 -6.23 -8.91 34.40
CA HIS A 89 -4.94 -9.47 33.96
C HIS A 89 -4.27 -8.60 32.90
N PHE A 90 -5.03 -8.03 31.97
CA PHE A 90 -4.51 -7.13 30.94
C PHE A 90 -3.93 -5.86 31.54
N GLU A 91 -4.56 -5.31 32.58
CA GLU A 91 -4.07 -4.14 33.32
C GLU A 91 -2.77 -4.45 34.09
N SER A 92 -2.72 -5.59 34.77
CA SER A 92 -1.53 -6.00 35.52
C SER A 92 -0.35 -6.37 34.61
N GLY A 93 -0.60 -6.83 33.39
CA GLY A 93 0.39 -7.18 32.38
C GLY A 93 0.96 -6.00 31.59
N ALA A 94 0.56 -4.76 31.85
CA ALA A 94 0.97 -3.58 31.08
C ALA A 94 2.50 -3.30 31.11
N SER A 95 3.25 -3.86 32.06
CA SER A 95 4.71 -3.76 32.14
C SER A 95 5.45 -4.81 31.28
N ASP A 96 4.75 -5.79 30.71
CA ASP A 96 5.36 -6.80 29.84
C ASP A 96 5.85 -6.13 28.54
N ARG A 97 7.10 -6.41 28.20
CA ARG A 97 7.77 -5.86 27.01
C ARG A 97 7.06 -6.22 25.70
N ALA A 98 6.48 -7.43 25.61
CA ALA A 98 5.72 -7.84 24.44
C ALA A 98 4.40 -7.07 24.33
N VAL A 99 3.75 -6.85 25.47
CA VAL A 99 2.50 -6.07 25.55
C VAL A 99 2.73 -4.61 25.19
N GLN A 100 3.80 -3.99 25.68
CA GLN A 100 4.17 -2.60 25.33
C GLN A 100 4.47 -2.46 23.83
N ALA A 101 5.16 -3.45 23.24
CA ALA A 101 5.43 -3.46 21.81
C ALA A 101 4.15 -3.63 20.99
N ASP A 102 3.18 -4.42 21.46
CA ASP A 102 1.87 -4.56 20.82
C ASP A 102 1.09 -3.24 20.89
N ASP A 103 1.09 -2.59 22.03
CA ASP A 103 0.41 -1.31 22.20
C ASP A 103 0.97 -0.23 21.30
N ALA A 104 2.29 -0.11 21.21
CA ALA A 104 2.93 0.85 20.32
C ALA A 104 2.53 0.61 18.85
N ARG A 105 2.53 -0.65 18.39
CA ARG A 105 2.12 -1.01 17.02
C ARG A 105 0.61 -0.85 16.80
N MET A 106 -0.21 -1.16 17.80
CA MET A 106 -1.66 -0.95 17.75
C MET A 106 -2.00 0.53 17.64
N GLN A 107 -1.39 1.38 18.45
CA GLN A 107 -1.57 2.83 18.36
C GLN A 107 -1.16 3.35 16.98
N GLU A 108 -0.11 2.81 16.40
CA GLU A 108 0.30 3.16 15.03
C GLU A 108 -0.76 2.76 13.99
N VAL A 109 -1.33 1.54 14.09
CA VAL A 109 -2.42 1.09 13.20
C VAL A 109 -3.65 1.98 13.35
N LEU A 110 -4.06 2.27 14.59
CA LEU A 110 -5.21 3.14 14.87
C LEU A 110 -4.98 4.57 14.36
N ARG A 111 -3.75 5.07 14.49
CA ARG A 111 -3.35 6.36 13.96
C ARG A 111 -3.41 6.39 12.44
N LEU A 112 -2.85 5.37 11.76
CA LEU A 112 -2.93 5.24 10.30
C LEU A 112 -4.39 5.13 9.82
N ARG A 113 -5.24 4.44 10.57
CA ARG A 113 -6.69 4.42 10.30
C ARG A 113 -7.29 5.81 10.44
N LYS A 114 -6.95 6.53 11.51
CA LYS A 114 -7.44 7.89 11.75
C LYS A 114 -6.96 8.85 10.67
N GLU A 115 -5.71 8.77 10.26
CA GLU A 115 -5.18 9.57 9.14
C GLU A 115 -5.82 9.21 7.80
N ASN A 116 -6.00 7.91 7.53
CA ASN A 116 -6.80 7.47 6.39
C ASN A 116 -8.26 7.92 6.52
N PHE A 117 -8.80 7.98 7.71
CA PHE A 117 -10.14 8.43 8.03
C PHE A 117 -10.26 9.96 7.91
N ASP A 118 -9.34 10.74 8.49
CA ASP A 118 -9.28 12.19 8.38
C ASP A 118 -9.02 12.62 6.93
N THR A 119 -8.33 11.78 6.15
CA THR A 119 -8.09 12.00 4.71
C THR A 119 -9.25 11.48 3.83
N HIS A 120 -10.03 10.48 4.28
CA HIS A 120 -11.05 9.81 3.45
C HIS A 120 -12.48 9.91 4.01
N GLY A 121 -12.67 10.49 5.21
CA GLY A 121 -13.95 10.61 5.89
C GLY A 121 -14.50 9.29 6.44
N ASP A 122 -15.42 9.36 7.41
CA ASP A 122 -16.18 8.20 7.89
C ASP A 122 -16.93 7.56 6.72
N PRO A 123 -16.76 6.25 6.44
CA PRO A 123 -17.62 5.54 5.50
C PRO A 123 -19.11 5.68 5.82
N ARG A 124 -19.45 5.97 7.11
CA ARG A 124 -20.83 6.23 7.58
C ARG A 124 -21.25 7.70 7.44
N GLN A 125 -20.28 8.61 7.20
CA GLN A 125 -20.51 10.03 6.95
C GLN A 125 -19.87 10.46 5.63
N LEU A 126 -20.05 9.67 4.58
CA LEU A 126 -19.70 10.06 3.23
C LEU A 126 -20.52 11.33 2.88
N VAL A 127 -19.95 12.48 3.23
CA VAL A 127 -20.33 13.70 2.54
C VAL A 127 -19.78 13.56 1.12
N PRO A 128 -20.64 13.35 0.11
CA PRO A 128 -20.16 13.21 -1.25
C PRO A 128 -19.24 14.38 -1.62
N GLY A 129 -18.04 14.08 -2.12
CA GLY A 129 -17.09 15.09 -2.59
C GLY A 129 -16.01 15.55 -1.61
N ARG A 130 -15.94 15.05 -0.36
CA ARG A 130 -14.85 15.40 0.58
C ARG A 130 -13.68 14.42 0.63
N SER A 131 -13.74 13.26 -0.02
CA SER A 131 -12.63 12.31 -0.02
C SER A 131 -11.58 12.67 -1.07
N TRP A 132 -10.30 12.66 -0.70
CA TRP A 132 -9.18 12.81 -1.65
C TRP A 132 -9.25 11.78 -2.79
N ALA A 133 -9.73 10.56 -2.53
CA ALA A 133 -9.94 9.56 -3.56
C ALA A 133 -11.01 9.99 -4.58
N ALA A 134 -12.10 10.64 -4.15
CA ALA A 134 -13.10 11.18 -5.04
C ALA A 134 -12.55 12.33 -5.89
N TRP A 135 -11.77 13.23 -5.29
CA TRP A 135 -11.08 14.32 -6.01
C TRP A 135 -10.05 13.78 -7.00
N ALA A 136 -9.22 12.82 -6.62
CA ALA A 136 -8.24 12.19 -7.51
C ALA A 136 -8.94 11.54 -8.73
N ARG A 137 -10.08 10.90 -8.52
CA ARG A 137 -10.90 10.33 -9.60
C ARG A 137 -11.51 11.42 -10.49
N ALA A 138 -12.06 12.49 -9.88
CA ALA A 138 -12.60 13.60 -10.64
C ALA A 138 -11.53 14.29 -11.49
N LEU A 139 -10.32 14.52 -10.94
CA LEU A 139 -9.19 15.06 -11.68
C LEU A 139 -8.76 14.15 -12.83
N GLY A 140 -8.89 12.82 -12.67
CA GLY A 140 -8.63 11.87 -13.75
C GLY A 140 -9.51 12.11 -14.97
N HIS A 141 -10.75 12.60 -14.81
CA HIS A 141 -11.63 12.95 -15.94
C HIS A 141 -11.20 14.19 -16.72
N LEU A 142 -10.26 14.98 -16.19
CA LEU A 142 -9.66 16.10 -16.92
C LEU A 142 -8.51 15.67 -17.84
N LEU A 143 -8.02 14.44 -17.67
CA LEU A 143 -6.98 13.88 -18.51
C LEU A 143 -7.57 13.38 -19.85
N PRO A 144 -6.85 13.55 -20.96
CA PRO A 144 -7.23 12.88 -22.20
C PRO A 144 -7.13 11.35 -22.00
N PRO A 145 -7.78 10.55 -22.86
CA PRO A 145 -7.70 9.10 -22.79
C PRO A 145 -6.29 8.61 -23.14
N LEU A 146 -5.48 8.31 -22.11
CA LEU A 146 -4.07 7.96 -22.20
C LEU A 146 -3.83 6.45 -22.19
N ASP A 147 -2.79 5.99 -22.88
CA ASP A 147 -2.24 4.64 -22.74
C ASP A 147 -1.18 4.66 -21.61
N VAL A 148 -1.40 3.87 -20.58
CA VAL A 148 -0.61 3.87 -19.36
C VAL A 148 0.11 2.54 -19.18
N ALA A 149 1.40 2.56 -18.82
CA ALA A 149 2.14 1.41 -18.33
C ALA A 149 2.35 1.52 -16.82
N ASP A 150 1.97 0.51 -16.05
CA ASP A 150 2.27 0.37 -14.63
C ASP A 150 3.35 -0.70 -14.47
N ILE A 151 4.57 -0.27 -14.13
CA ILE A 151 5.80 -1.05 -14.21
C ILE A 151 6.21 -1.50 -12.80
N GLY A 152 6.22 -2.83 -12.57
CA GLY A 152 6.28 -3.41 -11.24
C GLY A 152 4.93 -3.27 -10.54
N CYS A 153 3.86 -3.61 -11.26
CA CYS A 153 2.48 -3.33 -10.84
C CYS A 153 2.01 -4.11 -9.60
N GLY A 154 2.77 -5.10 -9.15
CA GLY A 154 2.38 -5.91 -8.00
C GLY A 154 0.97 -6.50 -8.16
N GLU A 155 0.18 -6.46 -7.12
CA GLU A 155 -1.21 -6.95 -7.11
C GLU A 155 -2.20 -6.06 -7.90
N GLY A 156 -1.71 -5.02 -8.58
CA GLY A 156 -2.49 -4.23 -9.52
C GLY A 156 -3.40 -3.17 -8.91
N TYR A 157 -3.21 -2.78 -7.66
CA TYR A 157 -4.05 -1.76 -7.03
C TYR A 157 -3.98 -0.42 -7.77
N LEU A 158 -2.76 0.07 -8.05
CA LEU A 158 -2.55 1.29 -8.81
C LEU A 158 -2.99 1.14 -10.26
N THR A 159 -2.70 -0.01 -10.89
CA THR A 159 -3.15 -0.35 -12.24
C THR A 159 -4.66 -0.17 -12.39
N LEU A 160 -5.44 -0.68 -11.41
CA LEU A 160 -6.90 -0.62 -11.44
C LEU A 160 -7.44 0.80 -11.17
N GLU A 161 -6.74 1.61 -10.36
CA GLU A 161 -7.12 3.02 -10.22
C GLU A 161 -6.78 3.82 -11.48
N ALA A 162 -5.64 3.57 -12.13
CA ALA A 162 -5.30 4.18 -13.42
C ALA A 162 -6.31 3.78 -14.52
N ALA A 163 -6.80 2.55 -14.53
CA ALA A 163 -7.79 2.08 -15.50
C ALA A 163 -9.11 2.86 -15.49
N ARG A 164 -9.40 3.61 -14.43
CA ARG A 164 -10.64 4.43 -14.33
C ARG A 164 -10.65 5.64 -15.26
N TRP A 165 -9.48 6.16 -15.58
CA TRP A 165 -9.32 7.36 -16.41
C TRP A 165 -8.48 7.13 -17.66
N ALA A 166 -7.71 6.05 -17.71
CA ALA A 166 -6.90 5.68 -18.87
C ALA A 166 -7.76 5.05 -19.98
N ARG A 167 -7.35 5.23 -21.22
CA ARG A 167 -7.88 4.47 -22.36
C ARG A 167 -7.55 2.99 -22.22
N SER A 168 -6.30 2.69 -21.94
CA SER A 168 -5.81 1.34 -21.69
C SER A 168 -4.67 1.37 -20.65
N VAL A 169 -4.54 0.32 -19.87
CA VAL A 169 -3.43 0.15 -18.94
C VAL A 169 -2.72 -1.18 -19.21
N VAL A 170 -1.40 -1.16 -19.18
CA VAL A 170 -0.59 -2.38 -19.21
C VAL A 170 0.10 -2.53 -17.85
N GLY A 171 -0.34 -3.49 -17.04
CA GLY A 171 0.34 -3.87 -15.79
C GLY A 171 1.46 -4.87 -16.08
N ILE A 172 2.67 -4.58 -15.63
CA ILE A 172 3.86 -5.40 -15.85
C ILE A 172 4.46 -5.79 -14.50
N ASP A 173 4.67 -7.10 -14.29
CA ASP A 173 5.40 -7.63 -13.15
C ASP A 173 6.20 -8.87 -13.54
N ARG A 174 7.26 -9.18 -12.79
CA ARG A 174 8.11 -10.35 -13.04
C ARG A 174 7.51 -11.67 -12.55
N SER A 175 6.57 -11.60 -11.59
CA SER A 175 5.98 -12.74 -10.91
C SER A 175 4.65 -13.15 -11.53
N ASP A 176 4.55 -14.37 -12.02
CA ASP A 176 3.29 -14.92 -12.54
C ASP A 176 2.22 -15.04 -11.44
N ASP A 177 2.62 -15.38 -10.20
CA ASP A 177 1.69 -15.50 -9.06
C ASP A 177 1.09 -14.15 -8.68
N VAL A 178 1.90 -13.10 -8.71
CA VAL A 178 1.45 -11.72 -8.45
C VAL A 178 0.48 -11.28 -9.55
N LEU A 179 0.83 -11.51 -10.82
CA LEU A 179 -0.04 -11.20 -11.94
C LEU A 179 -1.36 -12.02 -11.93
N ALA A 180 -1.34 -13.25 -11.45
CA ALA A 180 -2.56 -14.04 -11.28
C ALA A 180 -3.50 -13.41 -10.26
N ARG A 181 -2.97 -12.92 -9.13
CA ARG A 181 -3.75 -12.18 -8.12
C ARG A 181 -4.30 -10.86 -8.67
N ALA A 182 -3.48 -10.11 -9.42
CA ALA A 182 -3.89 -8.87 -10.06
C ALA A 182 -5.04 -9.09 -11.07
N LYS A 183 -4.95 -10.13 -11.92
CA LYS A 183 -6.01 -10.53 -12.84
C LYS A 183 -7.31 -10.90 -12.11
N ALA A 184 -7.22 -11.67 -11.03
CA ALA A 184 -8.36 -12.04 -10.22
C ALA A 184 -9.03 -10.80 -9.57
N LEU A 185 -8.23 -9.83 -9.12
CA LEU A 185 -8.72 -8.56 -8.58
C LEU A 185 -9.42 -7.73 -9.66
N ALA A 186 -8.83 -7.61 -10.85
CA ALA A 186 -9.42 -6.92 -12.00
C ALA A 186 -10.79 -7.52 -12.39
N SER A 187 -10.85 -8.86 -12.46
CA SER A 187 -12.09 -9.59 -12.75
C SER A 187 -13.18 -9.31 -11.73
N ARG A 188 -12.86 -9.38 -10.43
CA ARG A 188 -13.81 -9.06 -9.35
C ARG A 188 -14.34 -7.63 -9.41
N ARG A 189 -13.51 -6.69 -9.89
CA ARG A 189 -13.88 -5.26 -10.04
C ARG A 189 -14.45 -4.93 -11.41
N HIS A 190 -14.64 -5.93 -12.28
CA HIS A 190 -15.18 -5.78 -13.64
C HIS A 190 -14.38 -4.79 -14.51
N VAL A 191 -13.08 -4.66 -14.28
CA VAL A 191 -12.19 -3.78 -15.07
C VAL A 191 -11.76 -4.52 -16.32
N LYS A 192 -11.97 -3.92 -17.52
CA LYS A 192 -11.79 -4.57 -18.82
C LYS A 192 -10.67 -3.96 -19.67
N ASN A 193 -10.22 -2.75 -19.35
CA ASN A 193 -9.21 -2.01 -20.12
C ASN A 193 -7.78 -2.20 -19.59
N VAL A 194 -7.49 -3.34 -18.96
CA VAL A 194 -6.16 -3.68 -18.44
C VAL A 194 -5.62 -4.92 -19.14
N VAL A 195 -4.38 -4.84 -19.60
CA VAL A 195 -3.59 -5.96 -20.11
C VAL A 195 -2.45 -6.26 -19.14
N TRP A 196 -2.27 -7.51 -18.78
CA TRP A 196 -1.23 -7.95 -17.85
C TRP A 196 -0.12 -8.66 -18.60
N LYS A 197 1.12 -8.25 -18.38
CA LYS A 197 2.29 -8.82 -19.04
C LYS A 197 3.37 -9.19 -18.03
N LYS A 198 3.98 -10.37 -18.21
CA LYS A 198 5.20 -10.72 -17.47
C LYS A 198 6.38 -9.98 -18.09
N GLY A 199 7.20 -9.34 -17.23
CA GLY A 199 8.39 -8.62 -17.69
C GLY A 199 9.26 -8.16 -16.52
N ASP A 200 10.52 -7.92 -16.84
CA ASP A 200 11.50 -7.36 -15.92
C ASP A 200 11.68 -5.86 -16.19
N LEU A 201 11.95 -5.07 -15.13
CA LEU A 201 12.17 -3.62 -15.25
C LEU A 201 13.33 -3.26 -16.20
N SER A 202 14.34 -4.15 -16.32
CA SER A 202 15.49 -3.93 -17.19
C SER A 202 15.21 -4.24 -18.66
N ARG A 203 14.06 -4.86 -18.98
CA ARG A 203 13.63 -5.20 -20.35
C ARG A 203 12.11 -5.35 -20.40
N LEU A 204 11.43 -4.25 -20.72
CA LEU A 204 9.97 -4.21 -20.74
C LEU A 204 9.40 -4.89 -22.00
N PRO A 205 8.32 -5.70 -21.91
CA PRO A 205 7.69 -6.39 -23.03
C PRO A 205 6.77 -5.45 -23.82
N LEU A 206 7.19 -4.23 -24.06
CA LEU A 206 6.50 -3.17 -24.78
C LEU A 206 7.36 -2.63 -25.91
N ARG A 207 6.71 -2.18 -26.99
CA ARG A 207 7.38 -1.53 -28.11
C ARG A 207 7.81 -0.11 -27.72
N ASP A 208 8.79 0.40 -28.43
CA ASP A 208 9.19 1.80 -28.35
C ASP A 208 8.00 2.72 -28.65
N ASP A 209 7.97 3.87 -28.03
CA ASP A 209 7.01 4.94 -28.31
C ASP A 209 5.53 4.49 -28.29
N SER A 210 5.19 3.58 -27.36
CA SER A 210 3.86 2.96 -27.31
C SER A 210 2.96 3.48 -26.18
N MET A 211 3.53 4.17 -25.17
CA MET A 211 2.80 4.62 -23.98
C MET A 211 2.83 6.14 -23.84
N ASP A 212 1.73 6.71 -23.35
CA ASP A 212 1.64 8.14 -23.05
C ASP A 212 2.14 8.43 -21.65
N VAL A 213 1.91 7.51 -20.71
CA VAL A 213 2.36 7.60 -19.31
C VAL A 213 2.98 6.28 -18.86
N ALA A 214 4.06 6.38 -18.12
CA ALA A 214 4.68 5.25 -17.44
C ALA A 214 4.79 5.52 -15.95
N LEU A 215 4.29 4.58 -15.14
CA LEU A 215 4.29 4.63 -13.68
C LEU A 215 5.30 3.62 -13.14
N LEU A 216 6.16 4.06 -12.23
CA LEU A 216 7.01 3.25 -11.38
C LEU A 216 6.64 3.57 -9.94
N SER A 217 5.84 2.71 -9.30
CA SER A 217 5.38 2.91 -7.94
C SER A 217 5.91 1.82 -7.03
N GLN A 218 6.77 2.20 -6.06
CA GLN A 218 7.39 1.29 -5.10
C GLN A 218 8.08 0.09 -5.79
N SER A 219 8.71 0.31 -6.93
CA SER A 219 9.27 -0.75 -7.76
C SER A 219 10.74 -0.52 -8.14
N LEU A 220 11.18 0.73 -8.21
CA LEU A 220 12.55 1.07 -8.65
C LEU A 220 13.61 0.59 -7.64
N HIS A 221 13.33 0.64 -6.33
CA HIS A 221 14.24 0.16 -5.29
C HIS A 221 14.45 -1.37 -5.32
N HIS A 222 13.60 -2.11 -6.03
CA HIS A 222 13.79 -3.54 -6.30
C HIS A 222 14.57 -3.83 -7.59
N ALA A 223 14.83 -2.81 -8.43
CA ALA A 223 15.57 -2.99 -9.68
C ALA A 223 17.02 -3.42 -9.42
N GLY A 224 17.53 -4.34 -10.24
CA GLY A 224 18.96 -4.70 -10.21
C GLY A 224 19.85 -3.56 -10.68
N ASP A 225 19.37 -2.80 -11.68
CA ASP A 225 19.97 -1.60 -12.24
C ASP A 225 18.88 -0.54 -12.44
N PRO A 226 18.73 0.41 -11.51
CA PRO A 226 17.74 1.47 -11.62
C PRO A 226 17.89 2.36 -12.85
N LYS A 227 19.14 2.64 -13.28
CA LYS A 227 19.39 3.44 -14.49
C LYS A 227 18.85 2.76 -15.73
N ARG A 228 19.06 1.44 -15.84
CA ARG A 228 18.53 0.64 -16.94
C ARG A 228 17.01 0.56 -16.92
N ALA A 229 16.40 0.40 -15.74
CA ALA A 229 14.96 0.40 -15.57
C ALA A 229 14.33 1.73 -16.02
N ILE A 230 14.94 2.86 -15.66
CA ILE A 230 14.53 4.20 -16.12
C ILE A 230 14.69 4.32 -17.63
N ALA A 231 15.83 3.90 -18.20
CA ALA A 231 16.07 3.96 -19.66
C ALA A 231 15.04 3.14 -20.45
N GLU A 232 14.70 1.92 -19.99
CA GLU A 232 13.65 1.07 -20.58
C GLU A 232 12.27 1.74 -20.48
N THR A 233 11.99 2.39 -19.35
CA THR A 233 10.76 3.14 -19.18
C THR A 233 10.67 4.33 -20.13
N VAL A 234 11.77 5.04 -20.35
CA VAL A 234 11.84 6.15 -21.34
C VAL A 234 11.69 5.62 -22.76
N ARG A 235 12.27 4.45 -23.07
CA ARG A 235 12.14 3.83 -24.41
C ARG A 235 10.68 3.64 -24.81
N ILE A 236 9.85 3.12 -23.91
CA ILE A 236 8.43 2.82 -24.20
C ILE A 236 7.54 4.06 -24.26
N LEU A 237 7.96 5.18 -23.70
CA LEU A 237 7.20 6.44 -23.75
C LEU A 237 7.22 7.04 -25.17
N ARG A 238 6.08 7.53 -25.62
CA ARG A 238 5.99 8.36 -26.82
C ARG A 238 6.74 9.67 -26.64
N PRO A 239 7.21 10.32 -27.70
CA PRO A 239 7.66 11.72 -27.63
C PRO A 239 6.57 12.59 -27.00
N GLY A 240 6.89 13.35 -25.94
CA GLY A 240 5.95 14.10 -25.12
C GLY A 240 5.24 13.26 -24.03
N GLY A 241 5.49 11.96 -23.96
CA GLY A 241 4.99 11.10 -22.88
C GLY A 241 5.67 11.40 -21.53
N ARG A 242 4.98 11.07 -20.45
CA ARG A 242 5.41 11.41 -19.08
C ARG A 242 5.71 10.17 -18.26
N MET A 243 6.83 10.21 -17.55
CA MET A 243 7.19 9.27 -16.50
C MET A 243 6.81 9.82 -15.14
N LEU A 244 6.24 8.99 -14.28
CA LEU A 244 5.99 9.26 -12.87
C LEU A 244 6.61 8.17 -12.02
N VAL A 245 7.43 8.56 -11.05
CA VAL A 245 8.06 7.67 -10.08
C VAL A 245 7.58 8.03 -8.68
N LEU A 246 7.08 7.06 -7.94
CA LEU A 246 6.84 7.12 -6.51
C LEU A 246 7.71 6.05 -5.86
N ASP A 247 8.75 6.45 -5.13
CA ASP A 247 9.65 5.47 -4.54
C ASP A 247 10.19 5.95 -3.18
N LEU A 248 10.90 5.09 -2.48
CA LEU A 248 11.44 5.38 -1.17
C LEU A 248 12.54 6.44 -1.26
N ARG A 249 12.49 7.43 -0.36
CA ARG A 249 13.63 8.27 -0.06
C ARG A 249 14.69 7.44 0.65
N GLU A 250 15.96 7.74 0.41
CA GLU A 250 17.10 7.12 1.08
C GLU A 250 16.91 7.04 2.60
N HIS A 251 17.15 5.85 3.17
CA HIS A 251 17.00 5.53 4.58
C HIS A 251 18.04 4.49 5.02
N ASP A 252 18.21 4.32 6.34
CA ASP A 252 19.21 3.41 6.96
C ASP A 252 18.64 2.06 7.41
N GLN A 253 17.37 1.77 7.12
CA GLN A 253 16.66 0.59 7.58
C GLN A 253 17.08 -0.67 6.82
N SER A 254 18.23 -1.26 7.15
CA SER A 254 18.81 -2.41 6.43
C SER A 254 17.97 -3.69 6.47
N TRP A 255 17.08 -3.84 7.46
CA TRP A 255 16.22 -5.01 7.63
C TRP A 255 15.22 -5.21 6.46
N VAL A 256 14.89 -4.16 5.71
CA VAL A 256 13.98 -4.25 4.54
C VAL A 256 14.57 -5.14 3.45
N ARG A 257 15.89 -5.20 3.32
CA ARG A 257 16.58 -6.08 2.35
C ARG A 257 16.23 -7.55 2.55
N HIS A 258 16.21 -7.99 3.80
CA HIS A 258 15.89 -9.39 4.15
C HIS A 258 14.39 -9.67 4.17
N ARG A 259 13.58 -8.68 4.56
CA ARG A 259 12.15 -8.87 4.75
C ARG A 259 11.35 -8.65 3.48
N PHE A 260 11.71 -7.66 2.66
CA PHE A 260 10.98 -7.27 1.45
C PHE A 260 11.76 -7.49 0.15
N GLY A 261 13.04 -7.84 0.26
CA GLY A 261 13.89 -8.06 -0.91
C GLY A 261 14.34 -6.79 -1.60
N ASP A 262 14.37 -5.66 -0.87
CA ASP A 262 14.83 -4.38 -1.37
C ASP A 262 16.31 -4.46 -1.75
N ARG A 263 16.65 -4.06 -2.95
CA ARG A 263 18.04 -4.01 -3.42
C ARG A 263 18.70 -2.67 -3.07
N HIS A 264 17.90 -1.62 -3.09
CA HIS A 264 18.30 -0.26 -2.75
C HIS A 264 17.54 0.22 -1.52
N LEU A 265 18.18 0.95 -0.62
CA LEU A 265 17.56 1.55 0.56
C LEU A 265 16.97 2.93 0.21
N GLY A 266 16.21 3.00 -0.88
CA GLY A 266 15.67 4.23 -1.41
C GLY A 266 16.72 5.03 -2.20
N PHE A 267 16.36 6.27 -2.57
CA PHE A 267 17.14 7.16 -3.40
C PHE A 267 17.18 8.58 -2.79
N SER A 268 18.28 9.29 -2.96
CA SER A 268 18.29 10.72 -2.71
C SER A 268 17.57 11.46 -3.85
N SER A 269 17.04 12.66 -3.55
CA SER A 269 16.37 13.48 -4.59
C SER A 269 17.34 13.82 -5.73
N ALA A 270 18.59 14.13 -5.41
CA ALA A 270 19.62 14.49 -6.39
C ALA A 270 20.02 13.28 -7.28
N GLU A 271 20.13 12.10 -6.68
CA GLU A 271 20.43 10.87 -7.41
C GLU A 271 19.31 10.52 -8.39
N LEU A 272 18.06 10.54 -7.92
CA LEU A 272 16.88 10.25 -8.76
C LEU A 272 16.76 11.27 -9.90
N GLU A 273 16.95 12.58 -9.62
CA GLU A 273 16.96 13.61 -10.65
C GLU A 273 18.06 13.39 -11.69
N THR A 274 19.25 13.03 -11.24
CA THR A 274 20.40 12.74 -12.13
C THR A 274 20.11 11.54 -13.04
N MET A 275 19.52 10.46 -12.50
CA MET A 275 19.15 9.30 -13.29
C MET A 275 18.09 9.61 -14.34
N LEU A 276 17.06 10.39 -13.97
CA LEU A 276 15.98 10.76 -14.88
C LEU A 276 16.48 11.65 -16.02
N ARG A 277 17.29 12.68 -15.70
CA ARG A 277 17.93 13.56 -16.71
C ARG A 277 18.91 12.78 -17.59
N GLY A 278 19.71 11.90 -17.00
CA GLY A 278 20.65 11.04 -17.73
C GLY A 278 19.98 10.09 -18.72
N ALA A 279 18.72 9.71 -18.47
CA ALA A 279 17.92 8.93 -19.39
C ALA A 279 17.24 9.75 -20.49
N GLY A 280 17.48 11.08 -20.57
CA GLY A 280 16.95 11.96 -21.61
C GLY A 280 15.59 12.58 -21.30
N LEU A 281 15.15 12.56 -20.05
CA LEU A 281 13.93 13.26 -19.64
C LEU A 281 14.20 14.75 -19.43
N SER A 282 13.27 15.58 -19.85
CA SER A 282 13.19 17.02 -19.60
C SER A 282 12.09 17.35 -18.58
N ASP A 283 12.01 18.59 -18.11
CA ASP A 283 11.05 19.05 -17.08
C ASP A 283 11.03 18.11 -15.86
N VAL A 284 12.23 17.65 -15.45
CA VAL A 284 12.37 16.73 -14.33
C VAL A 284 12.12 17.48 -13.03
N ARG A 285 11.20 16.96 -12.23
CA ARG A 285 10.83 17.46 -10.90
C ARG A 285 10.93 16.33 -9.91
N VAL A 286 11.58 16.56 -8.78
CA VAL A 286 11.70 15.60 -7.68
C VAL A 286 11.39 16.33 -6.38
N HIS A 287 10.49 15.80 -5.58
CA HIS A 287 10.15 16.34 -4.27
C HIS A 287 9.72 15.25 -3.31
N VAL A 288 9.75 15.54 -2.01
CA VAL A 288 9.23 14.66 -0.99
C VAL A 288 7.71 14.71 -1.05
N GLY A 289 7.07 13.58 -1.36
CA GLY A 289 5.62 13.50 -1.51
C GLY A 289 4.90 13.26 -0.19
N ALA A 290 5.43 12.36 0.63
CA ALA A 290 4.88 12.06 1.94
C ALA A 290 6.02 11.70 2.88
N SER A 291 5.99 12.29 4.07
CA SER A 291 6.86 11.93 5.18
C SER A 291 6.11 12.19 6.47
N LYS A 292 6.46 11.47 7.53
CA LYS A 292 5.84 11.61 8.83
C LYS A 292 6.91 11.71 9.90
N ALA A 293 6.68 12.58 10.87
CA ALA A 293 7.57 12.70 12.03
C ALA A 293 7.66 11.35 12.77
N GLY A 294 8.88 10.84 12.94
CA GLY A 294 9.15 9.55 13.60
C GLY A 294 9.04 8.31 12.70
N ASP A 295 8.59 8.44 11.44
CA ASP A 295 8.65 7.36 10.46
C ASP A 295 10.00 7.41 9.72
N PRO A 296 10.78 6.30 9.69
CA PRO A 296 12.05 6.27 8.96
C PRO A 296 11.85 6.32 7.44
N PHE A 297 10.63 6.10 6.96
CA PHE A 297 10.32 6.08 5.55
C PHE A 297 9.67 7.37 5.09
N ALA A 298 10.16 7.89 3.98
CA ALA A 298 9.55 8.98 3.24
C ALA A 298 9.43 8.58 1.76
N VAL A 299 8.43 9.09 1.08
CA VAL A 299 8.21 8.82 -0.34
C VAL A 299 8.71 10.00 -1.16
N LEU A 300 9.52 9.73 -2.18
CA LEU A 300 9.83 10.68 -3.25
C LEU A 300 8.79 10.56 -4.35
N ILE A 301 8.36 11.70 -4.86
CA ILE A 301 7.62 11.82 -6.11
C ILE A 301 8.53 12.47 -7.13
N ALA A 302 8.76 11.77 -8.24
CA ALA A 302 9.53 12.31 -9.34
C ALA A 302 8.75 12.21 -10.65
N SER A 303 8.88 13.19 -11.51
CA SER A 303 8.30 13.18 -12.85
C SER A 303 9.27 13.74 -13.87
N GLY A 304 9.13 13.28 -15.12
CA GLY A 304 9.90 13.79 -16.24
C GLY A 304 9.14 13.60 -17.56
N LEU A 305 9.48 14.39 -18.55
CA LEU A 305 8.87 14.41 -19.86
C LEU A 305 9.87 13.90 -20.91
N LYS A 306 9.49 12.90 -21.72
CA LYS A 306 10.28 12.52 -22.87
C LYS A 306 10.25 13.62 -23.92
N ALA A 307 11.42 14.08 -24.34
CA ALA A 307 11.52 15.16 -25.33
C ALA A 307 10.69 14.88 -26.57
N ASN A 308 9.97 15.88 -27.05
CA ASN A 308 9.28 15.80 -28.33
C ASN A 308 10.07 16.58 -29.38
N PRO A 309 10.79 15.91 -30.29
CA PRO A 309 11.61 16.57 -31.31
C PRO A 309 10.78 17.46 -32.29
N LYS A 310 9.45 17.21 -32.35
CA LYS A 310 8.51 17.99 -33.18
C LYS A 310 7.91 19.20 -32.47
N ALA A 311 8.09 19.35 -31.17
CA ALA A 311 7.64 20.54 -30.46
C ALA A 311 8.54 21.72 -30.81
N GLN A 312 8.09 22.58 -31.72
CA GLN A 312 8.78 23.84 -31.99
C GLN A 312 8.82 24.64 -30.67
N ILE A 313 10.03 24.93 -30.19
CA ILE A 313 10.23 25.88 -29.10
C ILE A 313 9.70 27.22 -29.65
N PRO A 314 8.69 27.87 -29.04
CA PRO A 314 8.33 29.21 -29.42
C PRO A 314 9.57 30.12 -29.24
N LYS A 315 10.08 30.72 -30.31
CA LYS A 315 11.14 31.70 -30.19
C LYS A 315 10.64 32.82 -29.26
N PRO A 316 11.44 33.25 -28.27
CA PRO A 316 11.06 34.34 -27.43
C PRO A 316 10.76 35.55 -28.35
N LYS A 317 9.56 36.14 -28.22
CA LYS A 317 9.23 37.36 -28.95
C LYS A 317 10.26 38.40 -28.57
N SER A 318 11.09 38.82 -29.52
CA SER A 318 12.00 39.94 -29.34
C SER A 318 11.15 41.13 -28.91
N GLN A 319 11.39 41.64 -27.71
CA GLN A 319 10.87 42.93 -27.30
C GLN A 319 11.45 43.97 -28.27
N ARG A 320 10.63 44.43 -29.22
CA ARG A 320 10.94 45.66 -29.95
C ARG A 320 10.71 46.79 -28.96
N HIS A 321 11.78 47.37 -28.49
CA HIS A 321 11.73 48.68 -27.88
C HIS A 321 11.31 49.68 -28.96
N ALA A 322 10.19 50.33 -28.73
CA ALA A 322 9.81 51.62 -29.35
C ALA A 322 9.93 52.71 -28.30
#